data_e59e3f9a0a10857c3d4e26fc823704e1
#
_entry.id   e59e3f9a0a10857c3d4e26fc823704e1
#
_cell.length_a   1.000
_cell.length_b   1.000
_cell.length_c   1.000
_cell.angle_alpha   90.00
_cell.angle_beta   90.00
_cell.angle_gamma   90.00
#
_symmetry.space_group_name_H-M   'P 1'
#
loop_
_entity.id
_entity.type
_entity.pdbx_description
1 polymer ?
#
loop_
_entity_poly.entity_id
_entity_poly.type
_entity_poly.pdbx_seq_one_letter_code
_entity_poly.pdbx_strand_id
1 'polypeptide(L)'
;MSLLFLLLLLPLSLLFLFPSSLSSPSSYPFNTAYYIDCGGPTNSTDKFNTTWLSDRFYTAGSTGLVSEPLLFQNPQEKTLRFFPIASGKKNCYVIPVRTGRFYLRTFTVYDNYDGKARAPSFDMSVEGTLVFSWRSPWPEDISRSGAYSDLFAFISDGEADVCFYSIATDSPVIGSLELVQIDPDSYDSASIGNGSVLVNYGRLSFGSGQWGPGFNNDIDLFGRSWQSDAGFRSRNSVGVKRVSVVKNVNNTDQSPNYFPMKLYQSAVTVIGNGELEYELPVDAKMDYLVWFHFAEIDSGVTKSGQRVFDVLVNDKNVSRVDIFSEVGSFSAYSLHYTVKNLSSTSLIVKLSPVVGAPIISGLENYAIAPADPSTVPDQVVAMRALKESLRVPDRMGWNGDPCAPTNWDAWEGVTCYPRDLGGRGLKGYISDQIGLLSNLKELKYELFGRYSTLGPGSKVSYKAPLPAARDLSNNRFTGSIPDSLASSNLQLVLLNDNLLEGRVPEELYSVGVHGGSIDLHGNKGLCGVPSLPDCPLLSTGGKIAVGISSVVTFCILLLVIYICFIRRGRNDYEFGFPQELMALAAKRNRYVRQKSLMDLEMESQHAKGFIPNLNSS
;
A
#
# COMPACT_ATOMS: atom_id res chain seq x y z
N MET A 1 16.19 -52.87 22.87
CA MET A 1 16.13 -51.41 22.78
C MET A 1 16.85 -50.87 21.51
N SER A 2 16.97 -51.67 20.46
CA SER A 2 17.74 -51.27 19.26
C SER A 2 16.93 -51.25 17.97
N LEU A 3 15.67 -51.73 17.97
CA LEU A 3 14.82 -51.77 16.77
C LEU A 3 13.80 -50.62 16.73
N LEU A 4 13.56 -49.94 17.86
CA LEU A 4 12.61 -48.81 17.93
C LEU A 4 13.25 -47.47 17.49
N PHE A 5 14.58 -47.38 17.49
CA PHE A 5 15.33 -46.19 17.07
C PHE A 5 15.53 -46.13 15.56
N LEU A 6 15.42 -47.27 14.85
CA LEU A 6 15.58 -47.31 13.38
C LEU A 6 14.29 -46.95 12.64
N LEU A 7 13.13 -47.07 13.28
CA LEU A 7 11.83 -46.75 12.72
C LEU A 7 11.42 -45.27 12.82
N LEU A 8 12.16 -44.47 13.65
CA LEU A 8 11.91 -43.02 13.82
C LEU A 8 12.78 -42.14 12.91
N LEU A 9 13.77 -42.72 12.20
CA LEU A 9 14.65 -41.97 11.28
C LEU A 9 14.27 -42.11 9.79
N LEU A 10 13.31 -42.97 9.45
CA LEU A 10 12.87 -43.16 8.06
C LEU A 10 11.91 -42.10 7.50
N PRO A 11 11.12 -41.31 8.28
CA PRO A 11 10.31 -40.25 7.69
C PRO A 11 11.05 -38.92 7.49
N LEU A 12 12.26 -38.72 8.01
CA LEU A 12 12.96 -37.44 7.89
C LEU A 12 13.81 -37.33 6.60
N SER A 13 14.10 -38.44 5.93
CA SER A 13 14.88 -38.45 4.68
C SER A 13 14.03 -38.39 3.40
N LEU A 14 12.69 -38.50 3.51
CA LEU A 14 11.77 -38.40 2.37
C LEU A 14 11.21 -36.99 2.15
N LEU A 15 11.60 -36.02 2.95
CA LEU A 15 11.15 -34.61 2.86
C LEU A 15 12.05 -33.73 1.99
N PHE A 16 13.11 -34.28 1.39
CA PHE A 16 14.06 -33.53 0.53
C PHE A 16 14.09 -33.96 -0.94
N LEU A 17 13.11 -34.74 -1.40
CA LEU A 17 12.94 -35.02 -2.83
C LEU A 17 11.71 -34.31 -3.38
N PHE A 18 11.68 -32.97 -3.28
CA PHE A 18 10.89 -32.19 -4.22
C PHE A 18 11.69 -32.10 -5.52
N PRO A 19 11.11 -32.52 -6.65
CA PRO A 19 11.74 -32.24 -7.94
C PRO A 19 11.83 -30.72 -8.06
N SER A 20 13.04 -30.19 -8.21
CA SER A 20 13.26 -28.85 -8.71
C SER A 20 12.53 -28.78 -10.04
N SER A 21 11.38 -28.13 -10.06
CA SER A 21 10.71 -27.75 -11.30
C SER A 21 11.71 -26.92 -12.10
N LEU A 22 12.16 -27.47 -13.22
CA LEU A 22 12.85 -26.70 -14.24
C LEU A 22 11.91 -25.52 -14.58
N SER A 23 12.25 -24.34 -14.09
CA SER A 23 11.63 -23.09 -14.51
C SER A 23 11.98 -22.90 -15.99
N SER A 24 10.96 -22.78 -16.82
CA SER A 24 11.10 -22.29 -18.18
C SER A 24 11.80 -20.91 -18.16
N PRO A 25 12.79 -20.68 -19.04
CA PRO A 25 13.49 -19.40 -19.08
C PRO A 25 12.66 -18.39 -19.86
N SER A 26 11.73 -17.71 -19.20
CA SER A 26 11.11 -16.45 -19.64
C SER A 26 10.09 -15.91 -18.65
N SER A 27 10.35 -15.92 -17.37
CA SER A 27 9.55 -15.15 -16.44
C SER A 27 10.39 -13.96 -15.97
N TYR A 28 9.88 -12.76 -16.21
CA TYR A 28 10.28 -11.53 -15.55
C TYR A 28 10.48 -11.81 -14.05
N PRO A 29 11.64 -11.52 -13.46
CA PRO A 29 11.99 -11.98 -12.11
C PRO A 29 11.20 -11.30 -10.99
N PHE A 30 10.41 -10.26 -11.29
CA PHE A 30 9.66 -9.47 -10.31
C PHE A 30 8.17 -9.80 -10.43
N ASN A 31 7.65 -10.60 -9.48
CA ASN A 31 6.32 -11.21 -9.59
C ASN A 31 5.23 -10.47 -8.82
N THR A 32 5.51 -9.32 -8.21
CA THR A 32 4.49 -8.59 -7.45
C THR A 32 3.83 -7.56 -8.34
N ALA A 33 2.58 -7.81 -8.70
CA ALA A 33 1.75 -6.87 -9.43
C ALA A 33 0.33 -6.85 -8.85
N TYR A 34 -0.20 -5.66 -8.63
CA TYR A 34 -1.59 -5.40 -8.25
C TYR A 34 -2.24 -4.52 -9.30
N TYR A 35 -3.37 -4.96 -9.82
CA TYR A 35 -4.24 -4.20 -10.69
C TYR A 35 -5.58 -4.10 -9.97
N ILE A 36 -5.93 -2.94 -9.45
CA ILE A 36 -7.10 -2.72 -8.59
C ILE A 36 -8.11 -1.86 -9.34
N ASP A 37 -9.31 -2.39 -9.49
CA ASP A 37 -10.48 -1.66 -9.97
C ASP A 37 -11.12 -0.95 -8.78
N CYS A 38 -10.80 0.34 -8.62
CA CYS A 38 -11.23 1.16 -7.48
C CYS A 38 -12.73 1.47 -7.60
N GLY A 39 -13.52 0.82 -6.74
CA GLY A 39 -14.98 0.84 -6.81
C GLY A 39 -15.59 -0.40 -7.47
N GLY A 40 -14.78 -1.25 -8.10
CA GLY A 40 -15.22 -2.50 -8.71
C GLY A 40 -15.65 -3.54 -7.67
N PRO A 41 -16.88 -4.11 -7.78
CA PRO A 41 -17.41 -5.02 -6.76
C PRO A 41 -16.83 -6.44 -6.87
N THR A 42 -16.32 -6.82 -8.05
CA THR A 42 -15.82 -8.17 -8.34
C THR A 42 -14.57 -8.12 -9.19
N ASN A 43 -13.75 -9.16 -9.12
CA ASN A 43 -12.62 -9.29 -10.04
C ASN A 43 -13.12 -9.36 -11.50
N SER A 44 -12.40 -8.71 -12.39
CA SER A 44 -12.69 -8.67 -13.83
C SER A 44 -11.44 -8.95 -14.65
N THR A 45 -11.62 -9.28 -15.93
CA THR A 45 -10.51 -9.42 -16.88
C THR A 45 -10.79 -8.48 -18.05
N ASP A 46 -9.80 -7.66 -18.39
CA ASP A 46 -9.92 -6.72 -19.49
C ASP A 46 -9.66 -7.41 -20.86
N LYS A 47 -9.83 -6.64 -21.94
CA LYS A 47 -9.59 -7.12 -23.32
C LYS A 47 -8.13 -7.50 -23.62
N PHE A 48 -7.21 -7.13 -22.73
CA PHE A 48 -5.78 -7.43 -22.83
C PHE A 48 -5.37 -8.64 -21.99
N ASN A 49 -6.37 -9.34 -21.39
CA ASN A 49 -6.18 -10.48 -20.50
C ASN A 49 -5.50 -10.11 -19.15
N THR A 50 -5.57 -8.85 -18.74
CA THR A 50 -5.13 -8.42 -17.41
C THR A 50 -6.25 -8.68 -16.40
N THR A 51 -5.94 -9.38 -15.31
CA THR A 51 -6.90 -9.61 -14.22
C THR A 51 -6.88 -8.44 -13.26
N TRP A 52 -7.99 -7.74 -13.16
CA TRP A 52 -8.23 -6.65 -12.23
C TRP A 52 -8.90 -7.18 -10.97
N LEU A 53 -8.32 -6.86 -9.82
CA LEU A 53 -8.87 -7.20 -8.53
C LEU A 53 -10.05 -6.27 -8.20
N SER A 54 -11.06 -6.81 -7.54
CA SER A 54 -12.11 -5.98 -6.94
C SER A 54 -11.50 -4.99 -5.95
N ASP A 55 -12.20 -3.89 -5.71
CA ASP A 55 -11.77 -2.83 -4.82
C ASP A 55 -11.42 -3.33 -3.41
N ARG A 56 -10.18 -3.08 -2.99
CA ARG A 56 -9.60 -3.54 -1.73
C ARG A 56 -8.43 -2.67 -1.28
N PHE A 57 -7.97 -2.88 -0.04
CA PHE A 57 -6.85 -2.15 0.59
C PHE A 57 -7.12 -0.67 0.86
N TYR A 58 -8.33 -0.18 0.66
CA TYR A 58 -8.73 1.18 0.97
C TYR A 58 -9.09 1.35 2.45
N THR A 59 -8.90 2.55 2.96
CA THR A 59 -9.20 2.87 4.37
C THR A 59 -10.65 3.30 4.58
N ALA A 60 -11.24 4.01 3.62
CA ALA A 60 -12.62 4.49 3.69
C ALA A 60 -13.15 4.87 2.29
N GLY A 61 -14.24 5.65 2.24
CA GLY A 61 -14.81 6.19 1.02
C GLY A 61 -16.06 5.45 0.53
N SER A 62 -16.59 5.92 -0.59
CA SER A 62 -17.78 5.38 -1.25
C SER A 62 -17.46 5.05 -2.70
N THR A 63 -18.21 4.14 -3.30
CA THR A 63 -18.05 3.75 -4.69
C THR A 63 -19.07 4.44 -5.58
N GLY A 64 -18.72 4.65 -6.84
CA GLY A 64 -19.59 5.19 -7.88
C GLY A 64 -19.37 4.51 -9.21
N LEU A 65 -20.27 4.77 -10.15
CA LEU A 65 -20.17 4.35 -11.54
C LEU A 65 -20.12 5.61 -12.40
N VAL A 66 -19.41 5.56 -13.52
CA VAL A 66 -19.47 6.63 -14.50
C VAL A 66 -20.85 6.61 -15.20
N SER A 67 -21.42 7.79 -15.45
CA SER A 67 -22.76 7.93 -16.05
C SER A 67 -22.78 7.57 -17.54
N GLU A 68 -21.66 7.76 -18.23
CA GLU A 68 -21.50 7.41 -19.64
C GLU A 68 -20.48 6.26 -19.84
N PRO A 69 -20.79 5.04 -19.39
CA PRO A 69 -19.82 3.92 -19.42
C PRO A 69 -19.42 3.49 -20.83
N LEU A 70 -20.15 3.93 -21.86
CA LEU A 70 -19.81 3.68 -23.28
C LEU A 70 -18.61 4.51 -23.77
N LEU A 71 -18.25 5.59 -23.10
CA LEU A 71 -17.02 6.35 -23.39
C LEU A 71 -15.77 5.54 -23.04
N PHE A 72 -15.88 4.61 -22.13
CA PHE A 72 -14.77 3.83 -21.61
C PHE A 72 -14.80 2.39 -22.13
N GLN A 73 -13.65 1.91 -22.58
CA GLN A 73 -13.55 0.56 -23.15
C GLN A 73 -13.26 -0.49 -22.09
N ASN A 74 -12.49 -0.13 -21.06
CA ASN A 74 -12.03 -1.06 -20.04
C ASN A 74 -12.98 -1.04 -18.82
N PRO A 75 -13.23 -2.20 -18.17
CA PRO A 75 -14.11 -2.26 -16.99
C PRO A 75 -13.66 -1.31 -15.86
N GLN A 76 -12.38 -1.25 -15.56
CA GLN A 76 -11.79 -0.44 -14.48
C GLN A 76 -11.80 1.08 -14.74
N GLU A 77 -12.24 1.52 -15.90
CA GLU A 77 -12.47 2.94 -16.20
C GLU A 77 -13.94 3.35 -15.96
N LYS A 78 -14.82 2.38 -15.64
CA LYS A 78 -16.28 2.56 -15.49
C LYS A 78 -16.73 2.66 -14.04
N THR A 79 -15.86 2.31 -13.11
CA THR A 79 -16.07 2.36 -11.67
C THR A 79 -15.11 3.37 -11.05
N LEU A 80 -15.46 3.87 -9.89
CA LEU A 80 -14.60 4.79 -9.14
C LEU A 80 -14.84 4.66 -7.64
N ARG A 81 -13.83 4.98 -6.85
CA ARG A 81 -13.94 5.26 -5.43
C ARG A 81 -13.70 6.74 -5.17
N PHE A 82 -14.56 7.34 -4.37
CA PHE A 82 -14.40 8.72 -3.95
C PHE A 82 -14.43 8.82 -2.42
N PHE A 83 -13.80 9.85 -1.90
CA PHE A 83 -13.62 10.05 -0.47
C PHE A 83 -14.38 11.29 -0.01
N PRO A 84 -15.67 11.14 0.44
CA PRO A 84 -16.45 12.24 0.98
C PRO A 84 -15.81 12.75 2.27
N ILE A 85 -16.10 14.00 2.63
CA ILE A 85 -15.53 14.65 3.84
C ILE A 85 -15.80 13.87 5.13
N ALA A 86 -16.88 13.11 5.17
CA ALA A 86 -17.21 12.23 6.30
C ALA A 86 -16.19 11.10 6.51
N SER A 87 -15.42 10.74 5.48
CA SER A 87 -14.33 9.76 5.56
C SER A 87 -13.03 10.33 6.14
N GLY A 88 -13.00 11.62 6.48
CA GLY A 88 -11.79 12.32 6.89
C GLY A 88 -11.05 12.97 5.72
N LYS A 89 -10.07 13.81 6.05
CA LYS A 89 -9.30 14.56 5.04
C LYS A 89 -8.25 13.72 4.32
N LYS A 90 -7.73 12.67 4.94
CA LYS A 90 -6.69 11.77 4.42
C LYS A 90 -7.25 10.35 4.32
N ASN A 91 -7.29 9.83 3.11
CA ASN A 91 -7.74 8.46 2.84
C ASN A 91 -6.70 7.77 1.97
N CYS A 92 -6.41 6.49 2.23
CA CYS A 92 -5.32 5.78 1.58
C CYS A 92 -5.75 4.41 1.04
N TYR A 93 -5.05 3.96 0.00
CA TYR A 93 -4.83 2.56 -0.28
C TYR A 93 -3.51 2.15 0.39
N VAL A 94 -3.56 1.08 1.19
CA VAL A 94 -2.41 0.52 1.91
C VAL A 94 -2.23 -0.89 1.41
N ILE A 95 -1.29 -1.08 0.49
CA ILE A 95 -1.15 -2.33 -0.26
C ILE A 95 0.07 -3.10 0.26
N PRO A 96 -0.09 -4.34 0.78
CA PRO A 96 1.03 -5.12 1.27
C PRO A 96 1.94 -5.54 0.11
N VAL A 97 3.21 -5.16 0.18
CA VAL A 97 4.24 -5.45 -0.81
C VAL A 97 5.55 -5.84 -0.14
N ARG A 98 6.51 -6.34 -0.90
CA ARG A 98 7.89 -6.48 -0.44
C ARG A 98 8.64 -5.17 -0.66
N THR A 99 9.67 -4.92 0.15
CA THR A 99 10.62 -3.83 -0.12
C THR A 99 11.16 -3.90 -1.53
N GLY A 100 11.16 -2.80 -2.25
CA GLY A 100 11.63 -2.75 -3.63
C GLY A 100 11.20 -1.49 -4.38
N ARG A 101 11.57 -1.45 -5.66
CA ARG A 101 11.20 -0.39 -6.58
C ARG A 101 9.94 -0.77 -7.35
N PHE A 102 9.01 0.18 -7.47
CA PHE A 102 7.71 -0.06 -8.09
C PHE A 102 7.38 1.01 -9.14
N TYR A 103 6.74 0.56 -10.20
CA TYR A 103 5.96 1.39 -11.10
C TYR A 103 4.54 1.47 -10.56
N LEU A 104 4.01 2.68 -10.43
CA LEU A 104 2.66 2.95 -9.98
C LEU A 104 1.94 3.76 -11.05
N ARG A 105 0.72 3.35 -11.41
CA ARG A 105 -0.16 4.07 -12.32
C ARG A 105 -1.56 4.20 -11.73
N THR A 106 -2.17 5.37 -11.87
CA THR A 106 -3.53 5.66 -11.44
C THR A 106 -4.37 6.15 -12.60
N PHE A 107 -5.65 5.81 -12.61
CA PHE A 107 -6.65 6.41 -13.45
C PHE A 107 -7.57 7.29 -12.61
N THR A 108 -7.75 8.54 -13.03
CA THR A 108 -8.59 9.54 -12.34
C THR A 108 -9.64 10.04 -13.29
N VAL A 109 -10.91 9.98 -12.87
CA VAL A 109 -12.07 10.42 -13.65
C VAL A 109 -13.06 11.12 -12.74
N TYR A 110 -13.73 12.16 -13.25
CA TYR A 110 -14.82 12.84 -12.55
C TYR A 110 -16.12 12.70 -13.34
N ASP A 111 -17.16 12.25 -12.67
CA ASP A 111 -18.49 12.11 -13.27
C ASP A 111 -19.60 12.44 -12.27
N ASN A 112 -19.53 13.64 -11.71
CA ASN A 112 -20.53 14.22 -10.81
C ASN A 112 -21.01 13.29 -9.65
N TYR A 113 -20.17 12.36 -9.22
CA TYR A 113 -20.49 11.37 -8.17
C TYR A 113 -20.84 12.03 -6.82
N ASP A 114 -20.39 13.26 -6.57
CA ASP A 114 -20.65 14.03 -5.35
C ASP A 114 -21.73 15.11 -5.51
N GLY A 115 -22.34 15.20 -6.69
CA GLY A 115 -23.42 16.15 -7.00
C GLY A 115 -23.01 17.62 -7.10
N LYS A 116 -21.69 17.94 -7.12
CA LYS A 116 -21.18 19.32 -7.14
C LYS A 116 -21.09 19.92 -8.54
N ALA A 117 -21.27 19.11 -9.58
CA ALA A 117 -21.18 19.50 -11.00
C ALA A 117 -19.84 20.19 -11.38
N ARG A 118 -18.79 19.97 -10.58
CA ARG A 118 -17.43 20.47 -10.83
C ARG A 118 -16.41 19.44 -10.36
N ALA A 119 -15.33 19.28 -11.13
CA ALA A 119 -14.25 18.38 -10.75
C ALA A 119 -13.61 18.81 -9.41
N PRO A 120 -13.18 17.87 -8.58
CA PRO A 120 -12.63 18.15 -7.25
C PRO A 120 -11.20 18.67 -7.31
N SER A 121 -10.82 19.44 -6.29
CA SER A 121 -9.42 19.74 -5.98
C SER A 121 -8.95 18.81 -4.88
N PHE A 122 -7.83 18.12 -5.10
CA PHE A 122 -7.21 17.24 -4.11
C PHE A 122 -5.73 17.02 -4.42
N ASP A 123 -5.00 16.54 -3.44
CA ASP A 123 -3.61 16.11 -3.59
C ASP A 123 -3.50 14.60 -3.42
N MET A 124 -2.47 14.00 -4.03
CA MET A 124 -2.14 12.59 -3.89
C MET A 124 -0.67 12.44 -3.50
N SER A 125 -0.40 11.57 -2.51
CA SER A 125 0.96 11.18 -2.14
C SER A 125 1.19 9.68 -2.35
N VAL A 126 2.45 9.34 -2.55
CA VAL A 126 2.95 7.96 -2.51
C VAL A 126 4.11 7.93 -1.52
N GLU A 127 4.09 6.99 -0.58
CA GLU A 127 5.09 6.90 0.50
C GLU A 127 5.30 8.25 1.22
N GLY A 128 4.19 8.94 1.53
CA GLY A 128 4.22 10.26 2.13
C GLY A 128 4.72 11.40 1.25
N THR A 129 5.20 11.14 0.04
CA THR A 129 5.66 12.19 -0.90
C THR A 129 4.52 12.64 -1.79
N LEU A 130 4.23 13.95 -1.83
CA LEU A 130 3.24 14.51 -2.75
C LEU A 130 3.73 14.36 -4.19
N VAL A 131 2.88 13.76 -5.04
CA VAL A 131 3.24 13.43 -6.42
C VAL A 131 2.29 14.05 -7.45
N PHE A 132 1.01 14.16 -7.14
CA PHE A 132 0.02 14.77 -8.02
C PHE A 132 -0.86 15.75 -7.28
N SER A 133 -1.17 16.86 -7.95
CA SER A 133 -2.04 17.93 -7.46
C SER A 133 -3.14 18.21 -8.47
N TRP A 134 -4.33 17.76 -8.18
CA TRP A 134 -5.51 18.02 -8.99
C TRP A 134 -6.16 19.33 -8.55
N ARG A 135 -6.43 20.23 -9.50
CA ARG A 135 -7.03 21.55 -9.22
C ARG A 135 -8.20 21.81 -10.18
N SER A 136 -9.34 22.17 -9.60
CA SER A 136 -10.52 22.57 -10.33
C SER A 136 -10.34 23.99 -10.90
N PRO A 137 -10.80 24.26 -12.17
CA PRO A 137 -11.40 23.33 -13.11
C PRO A 137 -10.36 22.44 -13.82
N TRP A 138 -10.70 21.16 -14.02
CA TRP A 138 -9.87 20.29 -14.86
C TRP A 138 -10.02 20.65 -16.34
N PRO A 139 -9.01 20.40 -17.16
CA PRO A 139 -9.13 20.47 -18.62
C PRO A 139 -10.33 19.67 -19.11
N GLU A 140 -11.03 20.16 -20.15
CA GLU A 140 -12.29 19.56 -20.61
C GLU A 140 -12.13 18.11 -21.09
N ASP A 141 -11.04 17.81 -21.80
CA ASP A 141 -10.71 16.47 -22.27
C ASP A 141 -10.48 15.50 -21.10
N ILE A 142 -9.77 15.94 -20.07
CA ILE A 142 -9.54 15.15 -18.85
C ILE A 142 -10.84 14.95 -18.05
N SER A 143 -11.66 15.99 -17.95
CA SER A 143 -12.95 15.91 -17.25
C SER A 143 -13.89 14.90 -17.90
N ARG A 144 -13.83 14.71 -19.23
CA ARG A 144 -14.67 13.77 -19.95
C ARG A 144 -14.12 12.36 -20.03
N SER A 145 -12.82 12.23 -20.29
CA SER A 145 -12.18 10.95 -20.64
C SER A 145 -11.36 10.38 -19.49
N GLY A 146 -11.19 11.13 -18.40
CA GLY A 146 -10.25 10.80 -17.33
C GLY A 146 -8.79 10.95 -17.77
N ALA A 147 -7.88 10.70 -16.84
CA ALA A 147 -6.45 10.74 -17.11
C ALA A 147 -5.70 9.64 -16.37
N TYR A 148 -4.70 9.08 -17.01
CA TYR A 148 -3.69 8.23 -16.40
C TYR A 148 -2.52 9.09 -15.93
N SER A 149 -2.04 8.79 -14.71
CA SER A 149 -0.84 9.38 -14.13
C SER A 149 0.05 8.27 -13.61
N ASP A 150 1.35 8.35 -13.84
CA ASP A 150 2.26 7.29 -13.42
C ASP A 150 3.59 7.82 -12.86
N LEU A 151 4.26 6.96 -12.09
CA LEU A 151 5.51 7.27 -11.41
C LEU A 151 6.32 6.02 -11.06
N PHE A 152 7.57 6.22 -10.63
CA PHE A 152 8.38 5.19 -9.98
C PHE A 152 8.70 5.62 -8.56
N ALA A 153 8.51 4.71 -7.60
CA ALA A 153 8.82 4.93 -6.19
C ALA A 153 9.55 3.73 -5.59
N PHE A 154 10.28 3.96 -4.51
CA PHE A 154 10.88 2.91 -3.68
C PHE A 154 10.05 2.74 -2.42
N ILE A 155 9.64 1.51 -2.13
CA ILE A 155 8.86 1.13 -0.96
C ILE A 155 9.76 0.35 -0.01
N SER A 156 9.89 0.79 1.23
CA SER A 156 10.87 0.26 2.17
C SER A 156 10.30 -0.53 3.34
N ASP A 157 9.06 -0.28 3.75
CA ASP A 157 8.47 -0.76 5.00
C ASP A 157 7.51 -1.96 4.85
N GLY A 158 7.33 -2.45 3.62
CA GLY A 158 6.49 -3.62 3.34
C GLY A 158 5.04 -3.29 2.98
N GLU A 159 4.69 -2.01 2.88
CA GLU A 159 3.36 -1.53 2.46
C GLU A 159 3.49 -0.34 1.52
N ALA A 160 2.73 -0.33 0.44
CA ALA A 160 2.63 0.82 -0.47
C ALA A 160 1.47 1.72 -0.03
N ASP A 161 1.80 2.90 0.43
CA ASP A 161 0.84 3.91 0.86
C ASP A 161 0.54 4.88 -0.29
N VAL A 162 -0.68 4.81 -0.84
CA VAL A 162 -1.20 5.75 -1.84
C VAL A 162 -2.33 6.55 -1.22
N CYS A 163 -2.07 7.81 -0.87
CA CYS A 163 -2.99 8.62 -0.06
C CYS A 163 -3.55 9.82 -0.82
N PHE A 164 -4.82 10.12 -0.55
CA PHE A 164 -5.60 11.20 -1.16
C PHE A 164 -6.00 12.20 -0.09
N TYR A 165 -5.79 13.49 -0.36
CA TYR A 165 -6.00 14.59 0.58
C TYR A 165 -7.07 15.53 0.06
N SER A 166 -8.17 15.62 0.79
CA SER A 166 -9.28 16.50 0.45
C SER A 166 -8.91 17.98 0.63
N ILE A 167 -9.06 18.78 -0.41
CA ILE A 167 -8.94 20.24 -0.34
C ILE A 167 -10.32 20.82 -0.05
N ALA A 168 -10.43 21.60 1.02
CA ALA A 168 -11.69 22.15 1.52
C ALA A 168 -12.75 21.04 1.74
N THR A 169 -13.83 21.07 0.96
CA THR A 169 -14.93 20.08 1.02
C THR A 169 -14.98 19.19 -0.21
N ASP A 170 -13.95 19.21 -1.06
CA ASP A 170 -13.92 18.42 -2.29
C ASP A 170 -13.66 16.95 -1.95
N SER A 171 -14.23 16.07 -2.74
CA SER A 171 -14.13 14.62 -2.56
C SER A 171 -13.11 14.06 -3.55
N PRO A 172 -11.90 13.70 -3.12
CA PRO A 172 -10.92 13.03 -3.99
C PRO A 172 -11.49 11.78 -4.65
N VAL A 173 -10.96 11.40 -5.80
CA VAL A 173 -11.45 10.26 -6.59
C VAL A 173 -10.32 9.50 -7.25
N ILE A 174 -10.53 8.20 -7.40
CA ILE A 174 -9.67 7.28 -8.18
C ILE A 174 -10.54 6.24 -8.87
N GLY A 175 -10.24 5.92 -10.13
CA GLY A 175 -10.89 4.86 -10.90
C GLY A 175 -10.12 3.54 -10.85
N SER A 176 -8.80 3.57 -11.04
CA SER A 176 -7.97 2.37 -10.92
C SER A 176 -6.57 2.66 -10.38
N LEU A 177 -5.96 1.64 -9.81
CA LEU A 177 -4.60 1.67 -9.27
C LEU A 177 -3.84 0.43 -9.76
N GLU A 178 -2.68 0.67 -10.36
CA GLU A 178 -1.75 -0.35 -10.78
C GLU A 178 -0.44 -0.18 -10.02
N LEU A 179 0.09 -1.28 -9.49
CA LEU A 179 1.34 -1.30 -8.75
C LEU A 179 2.14 -2.53 -9.21
N VAL A 180 3.26 -2.29 -9.89
CA VAL A 180 4.09 -3.35 -10.50
C VAL A 180 5.50 -3.23 -9.97
N GLN A 181 6.02 -4.30 -9.37
CA GLN A 181 7.42 -4.35 -8.95
C GLN A 181 8.33 -4.37 -10.16
N ILE A 182 9.40 -3.58 -10.13
CA ILE A 182 10.38 -3.46 -11.21
C ILE A 182 11.79 -3.77 -10.70
N ASP A 183 12.73 -3.83 -11.63
CA ASP A 183 14.15 -4.01 -11.31
C ASP A 183 14.63 -2.87 -10.39
N PRO A 184 15.29 -3.16 -9.24
CA PRO A 184 15.76 -2.15 -8.31
C PRO A 184 16.76 -1.15 -8.93
N ASP A 185 17.48 -1.54 -9.99
CA ASP A 185 18.47 -0.69 -10.65
C ASP A 185 17.88 0.12 -11.83
N SER A 186 16.54 0.05 -12.03
CA SER A 186 15.88 0.79 -13.12
C SER A 186 16.00 2.30 -12.95
N TYR A 187 16.07 3.00 -14.08
CA TYR A 187 16.02 4.47 -14.16
C TYR A 187 17.09 5.16 -13.32
N ASP A 188 18.35 4.68 -13.44
CA ASP A 188 19.51 5.27 -12.77
C ASP A 188 19.34 5.42 -11.25
N SER A 189 18.76 4.38 -10.63
CA SER A 189 18.50 4.38 -9.19
C SER A 189 19.75 4.59 -8.35
N ALA A 190 20.94 4.21 -8.85
CA ALA A 190 22.22 4.40 -8.18
C ALA A 190 22.59 5.88 -8.01
N SER A 191 22.26 6.75 -8.99
CA SER A 191 22.56 8.18 -8.91
C SER A 191 21.41 9.02 -8.35
N ILE A 192 20.16 8.64 -8.62
CA ILE A 192 18.95 9.31 -8.12
C ILE A 192 18.66 8.90 -6.67
N GLY A 193 18.98 7.64 -6.33
CA GLY A 193 18.75 7.09 -5.01
C GLY A 193 17.30 6.67 -4.73
N ASN A 194 17.13 5.86 -3.68
CA ASN A 194 15.81 5.41 -3.22
C ASN A 194 15.01 6.52 -2.49
N GLY A 195 15.64 7.65 -2.18
CA GLY A 195 15.02 8.81 -1.54
C GLY A 195 14.38 9.79 -2.52
N SER A 196 13.99 9.33 -3.73
CA SER A 196 13.30 10.15 -4.72
C SER A 196 12.24 9.38 -5.46
N VAL A 197 11.13 10.06 -5.77
CA VAL A 197 10.06 9.58 -6.63
C VAL A 197 10.24 10.18 -8.03
N LEU A 198 10.17 9.36 -9.07
CA LEU A 198 10.21 9.81 -10.46
C LEU A 198 8.78 9.94 -10.99
N VAL A 199 8.28 11.14 -11.08
CA VAL A 199 6.94 11.45 -11.59
C VAL A 199 6.98 11.65 -13.10
N ASN A 200 6.19 10.88 -13.85
CA ASN A 200 6.15 10.98 -15.30
C ASN A 200 5.52 12.29 -15.78
N TYR A 201 6.28 13.07 -16.54
CA TYR A 201 5.82 14.29 -17.22
C TYR A 201 5.66 14.11 -18.74
N GLY A 202 6.13 13.00 -19.29
CA GLY A 202 5.95 12.63 -20.69
C GLY A 202 6.77 11.41 -21.06
N ARG A 203 6.12 10.47 -21.72
CA ARG A 203 6.76 9.27 -22.29
C ARG A 203 6.31 9.15 -23.74
N LEU A 204 7.22 9.48 -24.65
CA LEU A 204 6.93 9.66 -26.05
C LEU A 204 7.55 8.56 -26.91
N SER A 205 6.76 7.99 -27.81
CA SER A 205 7.20 7.11 -28.88
C SER A 205 7.13 7.84 -30.21
N PHE A 206 8.23 7.81 -30.94
CA PHE A 206 8.42 8.60 -32.14
C PHE A 206 8.06 7.82 -33.40
N GLY A 207 7.32 8.47 -34.26
CA GLY A 207 6.89 7.87 -35.53
C GLY A 207 5.80 6.81 -35.40
N SER A 208 5.38 6.45 -34.21
CA SER A 208 4.24 5.59 -33.93
C SER A 208 3.07 6.40 -33.32
N GLY A 209 1.90 5.80 -33.25
CA GLY A 209 0.79 6.32 -32.44
C GLY A 209 0.98 6.00 -30.97
N GLN A 210 -0.04 6.25 -30.19
CA GLN A 210 -0.10 5.85 -28.77
C GLN A 210 -0.22 4.32 -28.64
N TRP A 211 0.52 3.71 -27.71
CA TRP A 211 0.52 2.28 -27.50
C TRP A 211 0.92 1.91 -26.07
N GLY A 212 0.76 0.63 -25.73
CA GLY A 212 1.05 0.07 -24.42
C GLY A 212 -0.20 -0.29 -23.64
N PRO A 213 -0.06 -0.77 -22.40
CA PRO A 213 -1.19 -1.18 -21.56
C PRO A 213 -2.26 -0.09 -21.44
N GLY A 214 -3.53 -0.49 -21.58
CA GLY A 214 -4.66 0.44 -21.61
C GLY A 214 -5.03 0.96 -23.01
N PHE A 215 -4.11 0.89 -23.99
CA PHE A 215 -4.35 1.35 -25.36
C PHE A 215 -4.42 0.21 -26.37
N ASN A 216 -3.45 -0.70 -26.35
CA ASN A 216 -3.40 -1.87 -27.23
C ASN A 216 -2.66 -3.05 -26.55
N ASN A 217 -2.44 -4.14 -27.31
CA ASN A 217 -1.79 -5.35 -26.80
C ASN A 217 -0.26 -5.30 -26.87
N ASP A 218 0.35 -4.18 -27.23
CA ASP A 218 1.80 -4.08 -27.26
C ASP A 218 2.34 -4.20 -25.83
N ILE A 219 3.31 -5.07 -25.63
CA ILE A 219 3.82 -5.43 -24.31
C ILE A 219 4.92 -4.44 -23.92
N ASP A 220 4.77 -3.85 -22.76
CA ASP A 220 5.85 -3.25 -21.98
C ASP A 220 5.96 -3.99 -20.65
N LEU A 221 7.13 -4.53 -20.33
CA LEU A 221 7.31 -5.39 -19.16
C LEU A 221 7.07 -4.69 -17.81
N PHE A 222 7.24 -3.37 -17.76
CA PHE A 222 6.87 -2.59 -16.59
C PHE A 222 5.41 -2.11 -16.60
N GLY A 223 4.71 -2.29 -17.72
CA GLY A 223 3.34 -1.78 -17.88
C GLY A 223 3.28 -0.30 -18.29
N ARG A 224 4.38 0.28 -18.81
CA ARG A 224 4.43 1.67 -19.26
C ARG A 224 3.61 1.87 -20.54
N SER A 225 2.92 3.00 -20.62
CA SER A 225 2.22 3.44 -21.82
C SER A 225 2.99 4.57 -22.48
N TRP A 226 2.96 4.62 -23.80
CA TRP A 226 3.73 5.54 -24.64
C TRP A 226 2.80 6.41 -25.47
N GLN A 227 3.01 7.71 -25.41
CA GLN A 227 2.24 8.70 -26.18
C GLN A 227 2.90 8.99 -27.53
N SER A 228 2.12 9.54 -28.47
CA SER A 228 2.67 10.02 -29.73
C SER A 228 3.47 11.31 -29.53
N ASP A 229 4.61 11.43 -30.19
CA ASP A 229 5.45 12.62 -30.22
C ASP A 229 4.80 13.86 -30.86
N ALA A 230 3.75 13.68 -31.65
CA ALA A 230 3.25 14.71 -32.56
C ALA A 230 2.74 15.99 -31.87
N GLY A 231 2.20 15.86 -30.65
CA GLY A 231 1.70 16.99 -29.86
C GLY A 231 2.79 17.86 -29.20
N PHE A 232 4.01 17.34 -29.12
CA PHE A 232 5.14 17.98 -28.43
C PHE A 232 6.20 18.54 -29.37
N ARG A 233 6.02 18.33 -30.67
CA ARG A 233 6.95 18.78 -31.70
C ARG A 233 6.84 20.27 -31.91
N SER A 234 7.98 20.97 -31.83
CA SER A 234 8.06 22.39 -32.15
C SER A 234 7.72 22.64 -33.64
N ARG A 235 7.09 23.78 -33.90
CA ARG A 235 6.83 24.26 -35.29
C ARG A 235 8.11 24.52 -36.09
N ASN A 236 9.25 24.64 -35.41
CA ASN A 236 10.56 24.84 -36.03
C ASN A 236 11.10 23.57 -36.72
N SER A 237 10.58 22.40 -36.35
CA SER A 237 10.98 21.12 -36.96
C SER A 237 10.28 20.93 -38.33
N VAL A 238 10.93 21.35 -39.41
CA VAL A 238 10.40 21.27 -40.78
C VAL A 238 10.92 20.01 -41.46
N GLY A 239 10.09 19.42 -42.33
CA GLY A 239 10.48 18.25 -43.15
C GLY A 239 10.61 16.95 -42.35
N VAL A 240 9.85 16.82 -41.29
CA VAL A 240 9.86 15.62 -40.42
C VAL A 240 9.34 14.40 -41.18
N LYS A 241 10.12 13.31 -41.13
CA LYS A 241 9.84 12.03 -41.78
C LYS A 241 9.78 10.91 -40.72
N ARG A 242 8.80 10.04 -40.83
CA ARG A 242 8.71 8.80 -40.04
C ARG A 242 9.49 7.68 -40.71
N VAL A 243 10.18 6.89 -39.89
CA VAL A 243 10.87 5.68 -40.31
C VAL A 243 10.38 4.54 -39.42
N SER A 244 10.09 3.39 -40.00
CA SER A 244 9.68 2.21 -39.24
C SER A 244 10.17 0.93 -39.89
N VAL A 245 10.44 -0.07 -39.08
CA VAL A 245 10.91 -1.40 -39.50
C VAL A 245 10.14 -2.50 -38.77
N VAL A 246 10.00 -3.63 -39.41
CA VAL A 246 9.45 -4.86 -38.80
C VAL A 246 10.56 -5.76 -38.25
N LYS A 247 11.81 -5.46 -38.63
CA LYS A 247 13.00 -6.22 -38.22
C LYS A 247 13.22 -6.10 -36.70
N ASN A 248 13.73 -7.18 -36.10
CA ASN A 248 14.13 -7.17 -34.70
C ASN A 248 15.24 -6.15 -34.47
N VAL A 249 15.14 -5.45 -33.35
CA VAL A 249 16.15 -4.52 -32.83
C VAL A 249 16.81 -5.19 -31.61
N ASN A 250 18.13 -5.29 -31.65
CA ASN A 250 18.91 -5.90 -30.55
C ASN A 250 18.97 -4.96 -29.33
N ASN A 251 19.47 -5.45 -28.20
CA ASN A 251 19.61 -4.71 -26.93
C ASN A 251 18.29 -4.12 -26.38
N THR A 252 17.17 -4.76 -26.72
CA THR A 252 15.84 -4.42 -26.17
C THR A 252 15.45 -5.43 -25.10
N ASP A 253 14.48 -5.07 -24.26
CA ASP A 253 13.90 -5.94 -23.23
C ASP A 253 14.94 -6.49 -22.24
N GLN A 254 15.98 -5.71 -21.93
CA GLN A 254 17.08 -6.08 -21.03
C GLN A 254 17.08 -5.27 -19.75
N SER A 255 17.50 -5.93 -18.65
CA SER A 255 17.75 -5.31 -17.35
C SER A 255 18.72 -4.13 -17.50
N PRO A 256 18.56 -3.06 -16.69
CA PRO A 256 17.53 -2.93 -15.64
C PRO A 256 16.21 -2.31 -16.12
N ASN A 257 16.18 -1.65 -17.28
CA ASN A 257 15.05 -0.82 -17.69
C ASN A 257 14.04 -1.53 -18.58
N TYR A 258 14.41 -2.67 -19.18
CA TYR A 258 13.56 -3.46 -20.06
C TYR A 258 12.80 -2.60 -21.09
N PHE A 259 13.53 -1.69 -21.78
CA PHE A 259 12.93 -0.86 -22.82
C PHE A 259 12.45 -1.72 -23.98
N PRO A 260 11.16 -1.63 -24.34
CA PRO A 260 10.54 -2.59 -25.25
C PRO A 260 11.02 -2.43 -26.69
N MET A 261 11.13 -3.54 -27.42
CA MET A 261 11.54 -3.55 -28.84
C MET A 261 10.67 -2.63 -29.69
N LYS A 262 9.36 -2.57 -29.40
CA LYS A 262 8.38 -1.72 -30.09
C LYS A 262 8.82 -0.25 -30.16
N LEU A 263 9.44 0.25 -29.10
CA LEU A 263 9.93 1.64 -29.01
C LEU A 263 10.98 1.93 -30.10
N TYR A 264 11.86 0.98 -30.38
CA TYR A 264 12.99 1.16 -31.29
C TYR A 264 12.70 0.74 -32.74
N GLN A 265 11.54 0.14 -33.00
CA GLN A 265 11.09 -0.21 -34.35
C GLN A 265 10.51 0.95 -35.14
N SER A 266 10.31 2.11 -34.50
CA SER A 266 9.89 3.34 -35.15
C SER A 266 10.74 4.52 -34.70
N ALA A 267 10.88 5.50 -35.56
CA ALA A 267 11.66 6.70 -35.29
C ALA A 267 11.17 7.88 -36.14
N VAL A 268 11.61 9.05 -35.76
CA VAL A 268 11.44 10.29 -36.51
C VAL A 268 12.81 10.83 -36.91
N THR A 269 12.92 11.28 -38.16
CA THR A 269 14.08 11.99 -38.73
C THR A 269 13.61 13.20 -39.53
N VAL A 270 14.51 13.97 -40.07
CA VAL A 270 14.18 15.12 -40.94
C VAL A 270 14.75 14.92 -42.35
N ILE A 271 14.17 15.64 -43.32
CA ILE A 271 14.71 15.68 -44.66
C ILE A 271 15.83 16.71 -44.74
N GLY A 272 16.98 16.34 -45.26
CA GLY A 272 18.16 17.22 -45.35
C GLY A 272 18.85 17.40 -43.99
N ASN A 273 19.35 18.59 -43.73
CA ASN A 273 20.10 18.95 -42.51
C ASN A 273 19.23 19.73 -41.50
N GLY A 274 17.94 19.43 -41.44
CA GLY A 274 17.04 20.06 -40.47
C GLY A 274 17.29 19.60 -39.02
N GLU A 275 16.79 20.37 -38.09
CA GLU A 275 16.83 20.03 -36.64
C GLU A 275 15.50 19.41 -36.22
N LEU A 276 15.55 18.55 -35.20
CA LEU A 276 14.36 18.07 -34.49
C LEU A 276 14.30 18.78 -33.14
N GLU A 277 13.18 19.45 -32.86
CA GLU A 277 12.96 20.20 -31.63
C GLU A 277 11.64 19.79 -31.01
N TYR A 278 11.66 19.52 -29.71
CA TYR A 278 10.51 19.13 -28.89
C TYR A 278 10.40 20.03 -27.69
N GLU A 279 9.19 20.45 -27.38
CA GLU A 279 8.87 21.27 -26.22
C GLU A 279 7.99 20.48 -25.27
N LEU A 280 8.49 20.19 -24.07
CA LEU A 280 7.81 19.43 -23.05
C LEU A 280 7.31 20.40 -21.97
N PRO A 281 6.00 20.44 -21.66
CA PRO A 281 5.50 21.20 -20.53
C PRO A 281 6.00 20.59 -19.22
N VAL A 282 6.50 21.42 -18.31
CA VAL A 282 7.10 21.02 -17.03
C VAL A 282 6.86 22.10 -15.98
N ASP A 283 7.08 21.77 -14.72
CA ASP A 283 7.03 22.72 -13.62
C ASP A 283 8.40 23.36 -13.40
N ALA A 284 8.41 24.66 -13.13
CA ALA A 284 9.65 25.37 -12.80
C ALA A 284 10.17 25.02 -11.39
N LYS A 285 11.46 25.18 -11.19
CA LYS A 285 12.18 24.94 -9.93
C LYS A 285 12.23 23.48 -9.49
N MET A 286 12.07 22.53 -10.43
CA MET A 286 12.24 21.12 -10.21
C MET A 286 13.45 20.56 -10.96
N ASP A 287 13.91 19.39 -10.51
CA ASP A 287 14.89 18.58 -11.22
C ASP A 287 14.18 17.61 -12.15
N TYR A 288 14.76 17.34 -13.31
CA TYR A 288 14.20 16.43 -14.30
C TYR A 288 15.22 15.41 -14.77
N LEU A 289 14.81 14.13 -14.87
CA LEU A 289 15.55 13.06 -15.52
C LEU A 289 14.96 12.84 -16.91
N VAL A 290 15.76 13.07 -17.95
CA VAL A 290 15.36 12.91 -19.35
C VAL A 290 16.09 11.71 -19.94
N TRP A 291 15.33 10.77 -20.53
CA TRP A 291 15.87 9.62 -21.25
C TRP A 291 15.65 9.80 -22.75
N PHE A 292 16.66 9.48 -23.53
CA PHE A 292 16.66 9.52 -24.99
C PHE A 292 16.86 8.12 -25.52
N HIS A 293 16.02 7.70 -26.47
CA HIS A 293 16.05 6.39 -27.08
C HIS A 293 16.35 6.49 -28.56
N PHE A 294 17.34 5.78 -29.02
CA PHE A 294 17.81 5.80 -30.37
C PHE A 294 17.99 4.38 -30.91
N ALA A 295 17.73 4.19 -32.19
CA ALA A 295 18.18 3.03 -32.95
C ALA A 295 18.50 3.46 -34.38
N GLU A 296 19.61 2.99 -34.93
CA GLU A 296 19.87 3.17 -36.34
C GLU A 296 19.12 2.11 -37.15
N ILE A 297 17.91 2.51 -37.58
CA ILE A 297 16.99 1.64 -38.33
C ILE A 297 16.95 1.99 -39.84
N ASP A 298 17.72 2.99 -40.28
CA ASP A 298 17.86 3.34 -41.68
C ASP A 298 18.94 2.48 -42.34
N SER A 299 18.55 1.62 -43.25
CA SER A 299 19.46 0.75 -43.99
C SER A 299 20.49 1.48 -44.88
N GLY A 300 20.28 2.77 -45.09
CA GLY A 300 21.23 3.64 -45.82
C GLY A 300 22.46 4.01 -44.99
N VAL A 301 22.39 3.91 -43.63
CA VAL A 301 23.51 4.13 -42.73
C VAL A 301 24.24 2.78 -42.49
N THR A 302 25.41 2.62 -43.03
CA THR A 302 26.15 1.34 -43.07
C THR A 302 27.47 1.37 -42.31
N LYS A 303 27.92 2.52 -41.85
CA LYS A 303 29.16 2.72 -41.09
C LYS A 303 29.10 3.93 -40.17
N SER A 304 29.97 3.92 -39.15
CA SER A 304 30.19 5.04 -38.25
C SER A 304 30.52 6.34 -39.02
N GLY A 305 30.12 7.49 -38.51
CA GLY A 305 30.34 8.81 -39.05
C GLY A 305 29.38 9.24 -40.16
N GLN A 306 28.45 8.38 -40.59
CA GLN A 306 27.44 8.74 -41.61
C GLN A 306 26.25 9.49 -41.01
N ARG A 307 25.95 9.28 -39.73
CA ARG A 307 24.94 10.01 -38.98
C ARG A 307 25.49 10.39 -37.62
N VAL A 308 25.74 11.67 -37.44
CA VAL A 308 26.24 12.25 -36.19
C VAL A 308 25.45 13.49 -35.87
N PHE A 309 24.94 13.60 -34.67
CA PHE A 309 24.16 14.75 -34.24
C PHE A 309 24.42 15.07 -32.76
N ASP A 310 24.21 16.33 -32.41
CA ASP A 310 24.29 16.78 -31.03
C ASP A 310 22.91 16.74 -30.40
N VAL A 311 22.84 16.28 -29.15
CA VAL A 311 21.66 16.33 -28.29
C VAL A 311 21.78 17.54 -27.38
N LEU A 312 20.86 18.47 -27.49
CA LEU A 312 20.81 19.66 -26.65
C LEU A 312 19.56 19.62 -25.76
N VAL A 313 19.75 20.04 -24.52
CA VAL A 313 18.67 20.24 -23.54
C VAL A 313 18.74 21.69 -23.07
N ASN A 314 17.72 22.48 -23.33
CA ASN A 314 17.67 23.92 -23.09
C ASN A 314 18.95 24.61 -23.62
N ASP A 315 19.25 24.39 -24.90
CA ASP A 315 20.42 24.91 -25.65
C ASP A 315 21.79 24.45 -25.13
N LYS A 316 21.84 23.63 -24.09
CA LYS A 316 23.07 23.02 -23.59
C LYS A 316 23.34 21.72 -24.32
N ASN A 317 24.46 21.60 -25.01
CA ASN A 317 24.90 20.33 -25.60
C ASN A 317 25.24 19.33 -24.49
N VAL A 318 24.48 18.24 -24.41
CA VAL A 318 24.61 17.21 -23.37
C VAL A 318 25.33 15.96 -23.90
N SER A 319 25.26 15.70 -25.21
CA SER A 319 25.95 14.57 -25.84
C SER A 319 26.06 14.75 -27.35
N ARG A 320 27.14 14.20 -27.93
CA ARG A 320 27.24 13.95 -29.39
C ARG A 320 27.05 12.48 -29.64
N VAL A 321 26.13 12.13 -30.54
CA VAL A 321 25.68 10.77 -30.78
C VAL A 321 26.03 10.33 -32.20
N ASP A 322 26.72 9.19 -32.31
CA ASP A 322 26.86 8.35 -33.49
C ASP A 322 26.33 6.96 -33.14
N ILE A 323 25.05 6.68 -33.38
CA ILE A 323 24.39 5.43 -32.96
C ILE A 323 25.11 4.20 -33.51
N PHE A 324 25.56 4.30 -34.79
CA PHE A 324 26.25 3.20 -35.45
C PHE A 324 27.61 2.89 -34.79
N SER A 325 28.32 3.92 -34.33
CA SER A 325 29.57 3.77 -33.60
C SER A 325 29.35 3.12 -32.22
N GLU A 326 28.26 3.47 -31.54
CA GLU A 326 27.98 2.97 -30.19
C GLU A 326 27.49 1.52 -30.19
N VAL A 327 26.50 1.18 -31.04
CA VAL A 327 25.80 -0.10 -30.97
C VAL A 327 25.61 -0.79 -32.33
N GLY A 328 26.03 -0.18 -33.42
CA GLY A 328 25.77 -0.68 -34.77
C GLY A 328 24.37 -0.43 -35.29
N SER A 329 23.99 -1.08 -36.39
CA SER A 329 22.63 -0.98 -36.94
C SER A 329 21.66 -1.94 -36.25
N PHE A 330 20.38 -1.58 -36.19
CA PHE A 330 19.30 -2.37 -35.60
C PHE A 330 19.59 -2.80 -34.16
N SER A 331 20.17 -1.91 -33.38
CA SER A 331 20.41 -2.10 -31.94
C SER A 331 19.96 -0.88 -31.18
N ALA A 332 19.35 -1.09 -30.03
CA ALA A 332 18.88 -0.04 -29.13
C ALA A 332 20.06 0.66 -28.44
N TYR A 333 20.04 1.96 -28.44
CA TYR A 333 20.95 2.83 -27.70
C TYR A 333 20.13 3.81 -26.89
N SER A 334 20.42 3.96 -25.61
CA SER A 334 19.77 4.94 -24.75
C SER A 334 20.80 5.71 -23.95
N LEU A 335 20.51 6.98 -23.73
CA LEU A 335 21.26 7.85 -22.81
C LEU A 335 20.29 8.66 -21.97
N HIS A 336 20.74 9.11 -20.83
CA HIS A 336 19.95 10.00 -19.98
C HIS A 336 20.74 11.21 -19.53
N TYR A 337 20.01 12.23 -19.14
CA TYR A 337 20.58 13.49 -18.64
C TYR A 337 19.69 14.06 -17.53
N THR A 338 20.33 14.56 -16.46
CA THR A 338 19.61 15.21 -15.36
C THR A 338 19.72 16.72 -15.49
N VAL A 339 18.56 17.38 -15.61
CA VAL A 339 18.42 18.83 -15.55
C VAL A 339 18.17 19.24 -14.10
N LYS A 340 18.98 20.12 -13.56
CA LYS A 340 18.87 20.59 -12.18
C LYS A 340 18.20 21.96 -12.12
N ASN A 341 17.27 22.11 -11.16
CA ASN A 341 16.59 23.36 -10.81
C ASN A 341 16.14 24.16 -12.05
N LEU A 342 15.34 23.52 -12.90
CA LEU A 342 14.85 24.12 -14.14
C LEU A 342 14.08 25.41 -13.85
N SER A 343 14.47 26.53 -14.45
CA SER A 343 13.87 27.84 -14.18
C SER A 343 12.63 28.14 -15.04
N SER A 344 12.42 27.39 -16.14
CA SER A 344 11.29 27.58 -17.07
C SER A 344 10.17 26.58 -16.81
N THR A 345 8.99 26.85 -17.37
CA THR A 345 7.85 25.93 -17.44
C THR A 345 7.84 25.06 -18.69
N SER A 346 8.95 25.07 -19.43
CA SER A 346 9.14 24.33 -20.67
C SER A 346 10.55 23.75 -20.69
N LEU A 347 10.67 22.48 -21.04
CA LEU A 347 11.93 21.78 -21.26
C LEU A 347 12.07 21.55 -22.78
N ILE A 348 13.09 22.17 -23.38
CA ILE A 348 13.33 22.09 -24.82
C ILE A 348 14.40 21.04 -25.08
N VAL A 349 14.06 20.06 -25.90
CA VAL A 349 14.99 19.05 -26.43
C VAL A 349 15.21 19.29 -27.91
N LYS A 350 16.49 19.44 -28.31
CA LYS A 350 16.86 19.66 -29.71
C LYS A 350 17.91 18.63 -30.14
N LEU A 351 17.70 18.08 -31.34
CA LEU A 351 18.71 17.26 -32.02
C LEU A 351 19.24 18.05 -33.21
N SER A 352 20.49 18.47 -33.16
CA SER A 352 21.15 19.31 -34.16
C SER A 352 22.10 18.48 -35.02
N PRO A 353 21.96 18.47 -36.35
CA PRO A 353 22.79 17.65 -37.23
C PRO A 353 24.24 18.10 -37.26
N VAL A 354 25.18 17.17 -37.19
CA VAL A 354 26.61 17.37 -37.46
C VAL A 354 26.98 16.70 -38.79
N VAL A 355 26.55 15.48 -39.01
CA VAL A 355 26.65 14.74 -40.27
C VAL A 355 25.36 13.98 -40.52
N GLY A 356 24.68 14.25 -41.62
CA GLY A 356 23.38 13.63 -41.89
C GLY A 356 22.25 14.10 -40.96
N ALA A 357 21.03 13.63 -41.21
CA ALA A 357 19.88 14.04 -40.42
C ALA A 357 19.81 13.28 -39.06
N PRO A 358 19.43 13.95 -37.96
CA PRO A 358 19.24 13.29 -36.69
C PRO A 358 18.06 12.31 -36.73
N ILE A 359 18.08 11.29 -35.85
CA ILE A 359 17.01 10.30 -35.70
C ILE A 359 16.75 10.04 -34.21
N ILE A 360 15.48 9.84 -33.84
CA ILE A 360 15.09 9.52 -32.44
C ILE A 360 13.89 8.58 -32.43
N SER A 361 13.90 7.60 -31.54
CA SER A 361 12.87 6.58 -31.35
C SER A 361 11.96 6.82 -30.15
N GLY A 362 12.49 7.44 -29.08
CA GLY A 362 11.71 7.71 -27.87
C GLY A 362 12.33 8.78 -26.98
N LEU A 363 11.49 9.36 -26.15
CA LEU A 363 11.87 10.36 -25.15
C LEU A 363 11.04 10.14 -23.89
N GLU A 364 11.68 10.11 -22.72
CA GLU A 364 10.98 10.11 -21.45
C GLU A 364 11.44 11.29 -20.61
N ASN A 365 10.52 11.89 -19.86
CA ASN A 365 10.78 13.01 -18.97
C ASN A 365 10.12 12.75 -17.62
N TYR A 366 10.92 12.71 -16.55
CA TYR A 366 10.48 12.49 -15.19
C TYR A 366 10.91 13.66 -14.29
N ALA A 367 9.96 14.22 -13.54
CA ALA A 367 10.32 15.09 -12.44
C ALA A 367 10.90 14.24 -11.30
N ILE A 368 12.01 14.71 -10.73
CA ILE A 368 12.65 14.08 -9.57
C ILE A 368 12.09 14.77 -8.32
N ALA A 369 11.09 14.16 -7.69
CA ALA A 369 10.56 14.62 -6.43
C ALA A 369 11.38 13.99 -5.28
N PRO A 370 12.11 14.77 -4.47
CA PRO A 370 12.75 14.22 -3.28
C PRO A 370 11.68 13.64 -2.36
N ALA A 371 11.92 12.43 -1.85
CA ALA A 371 11.02 11.80 -0.91
C ALA A 371 10.88 12.70 0.33
N ASP A 372 9.65 12.94 0.74
CA ASP A 372 9.37 13.65 1.98
C ASP A 372 9.91 12.82 3.16
N PRO A 373 10.52 13.41 4.17
CA PRO A 373 10.96 12.69 5.34
C PRO A 373 9.80 11.92 5.96
N SER A 374 9.79 10.62 5.76
CA SER A 374 8.80 9.71 6.34
C SER A 374 9.09 9.46 7.82
N THR A 375 8.07 9.04 8.53
CA THR A 375 8.22 8.55 9.90
C THR A 375 9.16 7.35 9.93
N VAL A 376 10.01 7.25 10.94
CA VAL A 376 10.88 6.06 11.13
C VAL A 376 10.02 4.80 11.14
N PRO A 377 10.37 3.72 10.40
CA PRO A 377 9.52 2.53 10.24
C PRO A 377 9.01 1.93 11.54
N ASP A 378 9.87 1.82 12.57
CA ASP A 378 9.46 1.32 13.89
C ASP A 378 8.38 2.20 14.54
N GLN A 379 8.44 3.51 14.32
CA GLN A 379 7.41 4.44 14.83
C GLN A 379 6.11 4.32 14.04
N VAL A 380 6.16 4.07 12.74
CA VAL A 380 4.97 3.78 11.93
C VAL A 380 4.25 2.54 12.48
N VAL A 381 5.00 1.45 12.73
CA VAL A 381 4.46 0.22 13.32
C VAL A 381 3.80 0.51 14.68
N ALA A 382 4.46 1.27 15.54
CA ALA A 382 3.93 1.63 16.85
C ALA A 382 2.67 2.49 16.75
N MET A 383 2.63 3.48 15.86
CA MET A 383 1.47 4.35 15.66
C MET A 383 0.29 3.59 15.05
N ARG A 384 0.53 2.65 14.14
CA ARG A 384 -0.51 1.77 13.61
C ARG A 384 -1.09 0.85 14.70
N ALA A 385 -0.23 0.22 15.50
CA ALA A 385 -0.69 -0.58 16.65
C ALA A 385 -1.48 0.27 17.66
N LEU A 386 -1.08 1.52 17.87
CA LEU A 386 -1.83 2.46 18.69
C LEU A 386 -3.20 2.79 18.07
N LYS A 387 -3.28 3.05 16.76
CA LYS A 387 -4.53 3.25 16.04
C LYS A 387 -5.52 2.10 16.29
N GLU A 388 -5.06 0.86 16.13
CA GLU A 388 -5.87 -0.34 16.32
C GLU A 388 -6.31 -0.50 17.77
N SER A 389 -5.37 -0.39 18.73
CA SER A 389 -5.65 -0.57 20.15
C SER A 389 -6.63 0.47 20.69
N LEU A 390 -6.55 1.72 20.21
CA LEU A 390 -7.42 2.82 20.58
C LEU A 390 -8.73 2.84 19.78
N ARG A 391 -8.86 2.01 18.76
CA ARG A 391 -10.00 2.01 17.82
C ARG A 391 -10.29 3.42 17.30
N VAL A 392 -9.24 4.07 16.80
CA VAL A 392 -9.32 5.45 16.28
C VAL A 392 -10.34 5.50 15.14
N PRO A 393 -11.33 6.40 15.18
CA PRO A 393 -12.32 6.52 14.12
C PRO A 393 -11.70 6.93 12.79
N ASP A 394 -12.16 6.38 11.66
CA ASP A 394 -11.64 6.67 10.32
C ASP A 394 -11.65 8.16 9.97
N ARG A 395 -12.65 8.92 10.47
CA ARG A 395 -12.75 10.38 10.28
C ARG A 395 -11.53 11.16 10.79
N MET A 396 -10.71 10.58 11.68
CA MET A 396 -9.47 11.20 12.17
C MET A 396 -8.31 11.08 11.17
N GLY A 397 -8.51 10.36 10.07
CA GLY A 397 -7.54 10.28 8.99
C GLY A 397 -6.19 9.65 9.39
N TRP A 398 -6.17 8.76 10.38
CA TRP A 398 -4.98 8.02 10.78
C TRP A 398 -4.66 6.91 9.75
N ASN A 399 -4.26 7.34 8.56
CA ASN A 399 -3.98 6.46 7.43
C ASN A 399 -2.63 6.80 6.82
N GLY A 400 -1.94 5.83 6.23
CA GLY A 400 -0.60 5.98 5.68
C GLY A 400 0.43 6.43 6.73
N ASP A 401 1.44 7.18 6.32
CA ASP A 401 2.47 7.68 7.24
C ASP A 401 1.90 8.70 8.25
N PRO A 402 2.25 8.59 9.55
CA PRO A 402 1.78 9.52 10.58
C PRO A 402 2.18 10.98 10.39
N CYS A 403 3.34 11.24 9.78
CA CYS A 403 3.98 12.56 9.72
C CYS A 403 4.12 13.12 8.31
N ALA A 404 4.15 12.28 7.29
CA ALA A 404 4.29 12.68 5.91
C ALA A 404 2.92 12.70 5.19
N PRO A 405 2.73 13.56 4.21
CA PRO A 405 3.67 14.58 3.73
C PRO A 405 3.74 15.81 4.66
N THR A 406 4.90 16.41 4.76
CA THR A 406 5.18 17.51 5.71
C THR A 406 4.43 18.81 5.43
N ASN A 407 3.92 18.98 4.23
CA ASN A 407 3.09 20.13 3.82
C ASN A 407 1.59 19.89 4.01
N TRP A 408 1.20 18.72 4.51
CA TRP A 408 -0.14 18.41 4.99
C TRP A 408 -0.12 18.16 6.50
N ASP A 409 -1.29 18.27 7.13
CA ASP A 409 -1.43 17.93 8.55
C ASP A 409 -1.05 16.45 8.76
N ALA A 410 -0.25 16.18 9.78
CA ALA A 410 -0.05 14.84 10.32
C ALA A 410 -1.40 14.18 10.69
N TRP A 411 -1.40 12.95 11.14
CA TRP A 411 -2.60 12.31 11.67
C TRP A 411 -3.29 13.22 12.68
N GLU A 412 -4.62 13.33 12.62
CA GLU A 412 -5.36 14.25 13.49
C GLU A 412 -5.03 14.00 14.97
N GLY A 413 -4.52 15.03 15.65
CA GLY A 413 -4.05 14.93 17.03
C GLY A 413 -2.60 14.43 17.16
N VAL A 414 -1.91 14.13 16.06
CA VAL A 414 -0.49 13.82 16.02
C VAL A 414 0.24 15.01 15.42
N THR A 415 1.32 15.43 16.04
CA THR A 415 2.34 16.26 15.38
C THR A 415 3.68 15.63 15.57
N CYS A 416 4.45 15.68 14.51
CA CYS A 416 5.79 15.14 14.46
C CYS A 416 6.82 16.06 15.12
N TYR A 417 6.38 17.17 15.71
CA TYR A 417 7.10 18.00 16.65
C TYR A 417 6.13 18.81 17.54
N PRO A 418 6.28 18.86 18.86
CA PRO A 418 5.52 18.13 19.88
C PRO A 418 4.07 18.62 19.95
N ARG A 419 3.09 17.73 19.88
CA ARG A 419 1.70 18.01 20.28
C ARG A 419 0.97 16.79 20.85
N ASP A 420 -0.11 17.09 21.54
CA ASP A 420 -0.87 16.32 22.49
C ASP A 420 -1.95 15.43 21.85
N LEU A 421 -2.13 14.20 22.33
CA LEU A 421 -3.29 13.36 22.06
C LEU A 421 -4.36 13.45 23.18
N GLY A 422 -4.45 14.60 23.86
CA GLY A 422 -5.33 14.76 25.00
C GLY A 422 -6.82 14.87 24.65
N GLY A 423 -7.69 14.22 25.40
CA GLY A 423 -9.13 14.51 25.44
C GLY A 423 -10.01 13.94 24.32
N ARG A 424 -9.60 12.94 23.57
CA ARG A 424 -10.32 12.40 22.41
C ARG A 424 -11.31 11.25 22.71
N GLY A 425 -11.44 10.81 23.97
CA GLY A 425 -12.36 9.74 24.39
C GLY A 425 -12.01 8.36 23.84
N LEU A 426 -10.72 8.07 23.62
CA LEU A 426 -10.24 6.79 23.12
C LEU A 426 -10.45 5.67 24.13
N LYS A 427 -10.68 4.46 23.64
CA LYS A 427 -10.91 3.26 24.41
C LYS A 427 -10.02 2.16 23.88
N GLY A 428 -9.47 1.35 24.76
CA GLY A 428 -8.66 0.20 24.38
C GLY A 428 -7.59 -0.08 25.40
N TYR A 429 -6.54 -0.75 24.97
CA TYR A 429 -5.35 -1.04 25.78
C TYR A 429 -4.13 -0.33 25.18
N ILE A 430 -3.12 -0.10 26.00
CA ILE A 430 -1.85 0.46 25.52
C ILE A 430 -1.04 -0.68 24.91
N SER A 431 -0.76 -0.58 23.61
CA SER A 431 0.02 -1.59 22.88
C SER A 431 1.48 -1.64 23.34
N ASP A 432 2.07 -2.85 23.42
CA ASP A 432 3.50 -3.05 23.70
C ASP A 432 4.41 -2.37 22.65
N GLN A 433 3.89 -2.14 21.45
CA GLN A 433 4.62 -1.44 20.38
C GLN A 433 4.86 0.05 20.68
N ILE A 434 4.23 0.62 21.71
CA ILE A 434 4.44 2.02 22.11
C ILE A 434 5.89 2.31 22.48
N GLY A 435 6.65 1.29 22.89
CA GLY A 435 8.07 1.40 23.17
C GLY A 435 8.93 1.76 21.96
N LEU A 436 8.47 1.48 20.73
CA LEU A 436 9.15 1.82 19.49
C LEU A 436 9.11 3.32 19.18
N LEU A 437 8.26 4.09 19.86
CA LEU A 437 8.17 5.55 19.71
C LEU A 437 9.33 6.27 20.44
N SER A 438 10.56 5.90 20.13
CA SER A 438 11.77 6.38 20.81
C SER A 438 11.98 7.90 20.70
N ASN A 439 11.47 8.52 19.64
CA ASN A 439 11.56 9.97 19.39
C ASN A 439 10.32 10.76 19.81
N LEU A 440 9.29 10.08 20.36
CA LEU A 440 8.10 10.75 20.85
C LEU A 440 8.44 11.52 22.12
N LYS A 441 8.31 12.85 22.08
CA LYS A 441 8.60 13.72 23.22
C LYS A 441 7.39 13.93 24.12
N GLU A 442 6.19 13.90 23.55
CA GLU A 442 4.94 14.10 24.29
C GLU A 442 3.78 13.35 23.63
N LEU A 443 3.02 12.60 24.41
CA LEU A 443 1.77 11.96 24.02
C LEU A 443 0.73 12.34 25.06
N LYS A 444 -0.21 13.22 24.70
CA LYS A 444 -1.31 13.68 25.58
C LYS A 444 -2.64 13.22 25.05
N TYR A 445 -3.49 12.76 25.96
CA TYR A 445 -4.80 12.26 25.66
C TYR A 445 -5.84 12.73 26.69
N GLU A 446 -6.67 13.73 26.34
CA GLU A 446 -7.73 14.28 27.19
C GLU A 446 -9.14 13.93 26.71
N LEU A 447 -10.02 13.53 27.62
CA LEU A 447 -11.45 13.37 27.39
C LEU A 447 -12.15 14.74 27.33
N PHE A 448 -12.94 15.00 26.30
CA PHE A 448 -13.85 16.13 26.27
C PHE A 448 -14.88 16.01 27.42
N GLY A 449 -14.66 16.73 28.48
CA GLY A 449 -15.57 16.84 29.59
C GLY A 449 -15.49 18.18 30.29
N ARG A 450 -16.31 19.14 29.84
CA ARG A 450 -16.62 20.44 30.45
C ARG A 450 -15.53 21.53 30.39
N TYR A 451 -15.72 22.41 29.42
CA TYR A 451 -15.25 23.78 29.54
C TYR A 451 -15.82 24.42 30.82
N SER A 452 -15.00 24.66 31.79
CA SER A 452 -15.19 25.73 32.73
C SER A 452 -14.35 26.92 32.27
N THR A 453 -15.06 27.96 31.94
CA THR A 453 -14.63 29.29 31.53
C THR A 453 -13.37 29.79 32.23
N LEU A 454 -12.30 29.97 31.47
CA LEU A 454 -11.27 30.96 31.75
C LEU A 454 -11.18 31.92 30.57
N GLY A 455 -11.25 33.20 30.86
CA GLY A 455 -11.40 34.30 29.93
C GLY A 455 -10.27 34.47 28.92
N PRO A 456 -10.47 35.28 27.86
CA PRO A 456 -9.51 35.50 26.81
C PRO A 456 -8.36 36.39 27.28
N GLY A 457 -7.16 35.85 27.33
CA GLY A 457 -5.98 36.69 27.50
C GLY A 457 -4.88 36.18 28.42
N SER A 458 -4.19 35.10 28.02
CA SER A 458 -2.79 34.94 28.42
C SER A 458 -2.06 34.05 27.43
N LYS A 459 -1.36 34.68 26.49
CA LYS A 459 -0.29 34.05 25.72
C LYS A 459 0.89 33.84 26.67
N VAL A 460 1.06 32.62 27.18
CA VAL A 460 2.30 32.21 27.83
C VAL A 460 3.16 31.49 26.77
N SER A 461 4.13 32.23 26.24
CA SER A 461 5.16 31.68 25.38
C SER A 461 6.23 31.05 26.25
N TYR A 462 6.26 29.72 26.34
CA TYR A 462 7.41 29.01 26.91
C TYR A 462 8.31 28.48 25.78
N LYS A 463 9.45 29.17 25.61
CA LYS A 463 10.60 28.70 24.87
C LYS A 463 11.54 27.97 25.82
N ALA A 464 11.30 26.70 26.08
CA ALA A 464 12.29 25.78 26.64
C ALA A 464 12.10 24.41 25.96
N PRO A 465 13.16 23.64 25.70
CA PRO A 465 12.97 22.27 25.27
C PRO A 465 12.26 21.52 26.40
N LEU A 466 11.01 21.10 26.12
CA LEU A 466 10.22 20.34 27.08
C LEU A 466 10.85 18.95 27.25
N PRO A 467 10.90 18.43 28.48
CA PRO A 467 11.35 17.08 28.76
C PRO A 467 10.49 16.04 28.04
N ALA A 468 11.03 14.88 27.74
CA ALA A 468 10.28 13.79 27.13
C ALA A 468 9.12 13.38 28.04
N ALA A 469 7.88 13.64 27.59
CA ALA A 469 6.66 13.49 28.36
C ALA A 469 5.68 12.55 27.66
N ARG A 470 5.00 11.70 28.46
CA ARG A 470 3.86 10.88 28.00
C ARG A 470 2.65 11.18 28.87
N ASP A 471 1.63 11.80 28.28
CA ASP A 471 0.36 12.12 28.95
C ASP A 471 -0.79 11.35 28.29
N LEU A 472 -1.29 10.36 29.04
CA LEU A 472 -2.42 9.49 28.69
C LEU A 472 -3.52 9.61 29.75
N SER A 473 -3.52 10.68 30.53
CA SER A 473 -4.45 10.90 31.62
C SER A 473 -5.91 11.07 31.14
N ASN A 474 -6.85 10.91 32.07
CA ASN A 474 -8.30 11.17 31.86
C ASN A 474 -8.90 10.39 30.67
N ASN A 475 -8.62 9.09 30.58
CA ASN A 475 -9.10 8.21 29.51
C ASN A 475 -9.86 6.99 30.06
N ARG A 476 -10.10 6.01 29.21
CA ARG A 476 -10.71 4.73 29.57
C ARG A 476 -9.83 3.55 29.17
N PHE A 477 -8.52 3.69 29.32
CA PHE A 477 -7.60 2.61 29.08
C PHE A 477 -7.81 1.47 30.07
N THR A 478 -7.78 0.25 29.59
CA THR A 478 -7.93 -1.00 30.35
C THR A 478 -6.69 -1.88 30.17
N GLY A 479 -6.56 -2.92 30.99
CA GLY A 479 -5.44 -3.84 30.92
C GLY A 479 -4.20 -3.33 31.66
N SER A 480 -3.08 -4.00 31.49
CA SER A 480 -1.81 -3.70 32.18
C SER A 480 -1.04 -2.60 31.47
N ILE A 481 -0.22 -1.90 32.21
CA ILE A 481 0.78 -0.97 31.66
C ILE A 481 1.90 -1.82 31.05
N PRO A 482 2.23 -1.66 29.75
CA PRO A 482 3.29 -2.41 29.11
C PRO A 482 4.68 -1.94 29.60
N ASP A 483 5.63 -2.88 29.76
CA ASP A 483 7.02 -2.58 30.15
C ASP A 483 7.70 -1.65 29.13
N SER A 484 7.32 -1.77 27.86
CA SER A 484 7.82 -0.94 26.76
C SER A 484 7.46 0.54 26.87
N LEU A 485 6.49 0.91 27.73
CA LEU A 485 6.16 2.31 27.98
C LEU A 485 7.29 3.04 28.72
N ALA A 486 8.10 2.33 29.49
CA ALA A 486 9.26 2.87 30.16
C ALA A 486 10.44 3.04 29.18
N SER A 487 10.94 4.25 29.00
CA SER A 487 12.17 4.51 28.25
C SER A 487 13.11 5.40 29.08
N SER A 488 14.41 5.23 28.88
CA SER A 488 15.45 5.94 29.63
C SER A 488 15.39 7.47 29.54
N ASN A 489 14.65 8.01 28.57
CA ASN A 489 14.56 9.44 28.32
C ASN A 489 13.25 10.09 28.79
N LEU A 490 12.37 9.34 29.46
CA LEU A 490 11.10 9.87 29.95
C LEU A 490 11.33 10.70 31.22
N GLN A 491 10.69 11.90 31.24
CA GLN A 491 10.69 12.78 32.40
C GLN A 491 9.29 13.02 32.98
N LEU A 492 8.24 12.75 32.18
CA LEU A 492 6.86 12.90 32.61
C LEU A 492 6.01 11.78 32.05
N VAL A 493 5.27 11.07 32.93
CA VAL A 493 4.32 10.00 32.58
C VAL A 493 3.02 10.23 33.33
N LEU A 494 1.97 10.63 32.63
CA LEU A 494 0.64 10.84 33.20
C LEU A 494 -0.29 9.75 32.67
N LEU A 495 -0.71 8.85 33.56
CA LEU A 495 -1.64 7.75 33.31
C LEU A 495 -2.87 7.83 34.22
N ASN A 496 -2.99 8.93 34.98
CA ASN A 496 -4.05 9.10 35.96
C ASN A 496 -5.46 9.07 35.34
N ASP A 497 -6.44 8.71 36.15
CA ASP A 497 -7.85 8.69 35.78
C ASP A 497 -8.15 7.81 34.54
N ASN A 498 -7.70 6.55 34.61
CA ASN A 498 -7.97 5.49 33.64
C ASN A 498 -8.59 4.26 34.33
N LEU A 499 -8.73 3.16 33.59
CA LEU A 499 -9.20 1.85 34.07
C LEU A 499 -8.10 0.81 34.01
N LEU A 500 -6.86 1.23 34.17
CA LEU A 500 -5.69 0.35 34.11
C LEU A 500 -5.66 -0.59 35.33
N GLU A 501 -5.15 -1.81 35.11
CA GLU A 501 -5.06 -2.86 36.14
C GLU A 501 -3.73 -3.63 36.07
N GLY A 502 -3.42 -4.34 37.13
CA GLY A 502 -2.22 -5.16 37.21
C GLY A 502 -1.03 -4.46 37.87
N ARG A 503 0.14 -5.12 37.78
CA ARG A 503 1.37 -4.61 38.39
C ARG A 503 1.96 -3.49 37.55
N VAL A 504 2.35 -2.41 38.20
CA VAL A 504 3.12 -1.32 37.54
C VAL A 504 4.52 -1.82 37.23
N PRO A 505 5.04 -1.68 35.99
CA PRO A 505 6.39 -2.02 35.63
C PRO A 505 7.43 -1.30 36.49
N GLU A 506 8.44 -2.01 36.95
CA GLU A 506 9.48 -1.49 37.86
C GLU A 506 10.30 -0.40 37.14
N GLU A 507 10.58 -0.62 35.87
CA GLU A 507 11.28 0.31 35.00
C GLU A 507 10.52 1.65 34.86
N LEU A 508 9.20 1.60 34.82
CA LEU A 508 8.38 2.81 34.73
C LEU A 508 8.42 3.57 36.06
N TYR A 509 8.36 2.86 37.20
CA TYR A 509 8.47 3.48 38.51
C TYR A 509 9.85 4.13 38.73
N SER A 510 10.90 3.56 38.14
CA SER A 510 12.26 4.10 38.21
C SER A 510 12.40 5.50 37.61
N VAL A 511 11.54 5.86 36.65
CA VAL A 511 11.48 7.23 36.08
C VAL A 511 11.25 8.26 37.18
N GLY A 512 10.31 8.01 38.09
CA GLY A 512 10.04 8.89 39.23
C GLY A 512 11.22 8.97 40.23
N VAL A 513 11.95 7.87 40.44
CA VAL A 513 13.12 7.81 41.28
C VAL A 513 14.30 8.61 40.74
N HIS A 514 14.43 8.69 39.41
CA HIS A 514 15.50 9.41 38.72
C HIS A 514 15.15 10.90 38.39
N GLY A 515 14.14 11.44 39.07
CA GLY A 515 13.77 12.87 38.94
C GLY A 515 12.73 13.20 37.89
N GLY A 516 12.13 12.20 37.25
CA GLY A 516 10.93 12.36 36.44
C GLY A 516 9.65 12.40 37.28
N SER A 517 8.54 12.74 36.66
CA SER A 517 7.22 12.75 37.32
C SER A 517 6.33 11.65 36.75
N ILE A 518 5.71 10.86 37.65
CA ILE A 518 4.74 9.83 37.28
C ILE A 518 3.45 10.08 38.05
N ASP A 519 2.32 10.07 37.33
CA ASP A 519 0.99 10.12 37.94
C ASP A 519 0.16 8.90 37.49
N LEU A 520 -0.17 8.03 38.44
CA LEU A 520 -0.96 6.80 38.27
C LEU A 520 -2.32 6.89 38.99
N HIS A 521 -2.62 8.03 39.62
CA HIS A 521 -3.81 8.23 40.42
C HIS A 521 -5.10 7.88 39.64
N GLY A 522 -6.16 7.48 40.33
CA GLY A 522 -7.46 7.19 39.71
C GLY A 522 -7.59 5.82 39.02
N ASN A 523 -6.51 5.02 38.91
CA ASN A 523 -6.53 3.66 38.40
C ASN A 523 -6.71 2.64 39.53
N LYS A 524 -7.95 2.25 39.81
CA LYS A 524 -8.30 1.38 40.95
C LYS A 524 -7.75 -0.05 40.86
N GLY A 525 -7.32 -0.49 39.67
CA GLY A 525 -6.80 -1.85 39.42
C GLY A 525 -5.28 -1.97 39.46
N LEU A 526 -4.53 -0.86 39.55
CA LEU A 526 -3.07 -0.88 39.62
C LEU A 526 -2.54 -1.26 41.01
N CYS A 527 -1.37 -1.90 41.05
CA CYS A 527 -0.74 -2.39 42.26
C CYS A 527 0.79 -2.46 42.15
N GLY A 528 1.49 -2.72 43.28
CA GLY A 528 2.89 -3.17 43.29
C GLY A 528 3.94 -2.06 43.32
N VAL A 529 3.57 -0.80 43.62
CA VAL A 529 4.49 0.31 43.88
C VAL A 529 4.10 0.97 45.24
N PRO A 530 5.02 1.68 45.92
CA PRO A 530 4.80 2.16 47.29
C PRO A 530 3.56 3.05 47.50
N SER A 531 3.08 3.72 46.44
CA SER A 531 1.90 4.57 46.48
C SER A 531 0.58 3.85 46.16
N LEU A 532 0.64 2.57 45.81
CA LEU A 532 -0.49 1.72 45.43
C LEU A 532 -0.57 0.47 46.31
N PRO A 533 -1.71 -0.23 46.38
CA PRO A 533 -1.84 -1.45 47.16
C PRO A 533 -0.94 -2.59 46.65
N ASP A 534 -0.63 -3.54 47.52
CA ASP A 534 0.06 -4.77 47.13
C ASP A 534 -0.73 -5.54 46.08
N CYS A 535 -0.01 -6.14 45.15
CA CYS A 535 -0.65 -6.92 44.09
C CYS A 535 -1.31 -8.17 44.65
N PRO A 536 -2.57 -8.46 44.36
CA PRO A 536 -3.23 -9.69 44.76
C PRO A 536 -2.53 -10.88 44.14
N LEU A 537 -2.33 -11.96 44.91
CA LEU A 537 -1.68 -13.22 44.48
C LEU A 537 -2.32 -13.85 43.23
N LEU A 538 -3.58 -13.52 42.96
CA LEU A 538 -4.31 -13.99 41.78
C LEU A 538 -5.02 -12.82 41.10
N SER A 539 -4.89 -12.71 39.77
CA SER A 539 -5.67 -11.78 38.95
C SER A 539 -7.17 -12.08 39.06
N THR A 540 -8.00 -11.13 38.66
CA THR A 540 -9.48 -11.31 38.63
C THR A 540 -9.88 -12.55 37.83
N GLY A 541 -9.26 -12.79 36.69
CA GLY A 541 -9.44 -14.00 35.89
C GLY A 541 -8.96 -15.27 36.61
N GLY A 542 -7.84 -15.19 37.34
CA GLY A 542 -7.33 -16.28 38.17
C GLY A 542 -8.27 -16.65 39.31
N LYS A 543 -8.88 -15.65 39.99
CA LYS A 543 -9.88 -15.88 41.04
C LYS A 543 -11.12 -16.58 40.51
N ILE A 544 -11.60 -16.19 39.34
CA ILE A 544 -12.75 -16.83 38.66
C ILE A 544 -12.38 -18.28 38.26
N ALA A 545 -11.20 -18.50 37.70
CA ALA A 545 -10.73 -19.84 37.33
C ALA A 545 -10.61 -20.77 38.52
N VAL A 546 -10.05 -20.30 39.65
CA VAL A 546 -9.98 -21.07 40.92
C VAL A 546 -11.38 -21.32 41.45
N GLY A 547 -12.28 -20.34 41.39
CA GLY A 547 -13.68 -20.52 41.82
C GLY A 547 -14.40 -21.60 41.00
N ILE A 548 -14.29 -21.56 39.68
CA ILE A 548 -14.89 -22.56 38.78
C ILE A 548 -14.25 -23.93 39.03
N SER A 549 -12.92 -24.02 39.11
CA SER A 549 -12.24 -25.31 39.34
C SER A 549 -12.59 -25.93 40.70
N SER A 550 -12.76 -25.12 41.77
CA SER A 550 -13.18 -25.60 43.06
C SER A 550 -14.61 -26.16 43.05
N VAL A 551 -15.54 -25.48 42.36
CA VAL A 551 -16.91 -26.00 42.20
C VAL A 551 -16.93 -27.31 41.41
N VAL A 552 -16.18 -27.38 40.30
CA VAL A 552 -16.08 -28.62 39.51
C VAL A 552 -15.48 -29.76 40.33
N THR A 553 -14.40 -29.49 41.09
CA THR A 553 -13.78 -30.50 41.97
C THR A 553 -14.75 -30.97 43.06
N PHE A 554 -15.51 -30.02 43.63
CA PHE A 554 -16.54 -30.37 44.62
C PHE A 554 -17.65 -31.23 44.04
N CYS A 555 -18.14 -30.89 42.84
CA CYS A 555 -19.14 -31.70 42.15
C CYS A 555 -18.64 -33.12 41.82
N ILE A 556 -17.35 -33.24 41.42
CA ILE A 556 -16.72 -34.54 41.15
C ILE A 556 -16.62 -35.36 42.46
N LEU A 557 -16.23 -34.72 43.57
CA LEU A 557 -16.18 -35.39 44.87
C LEU A 557 -17.55 -35.88 45.31
N LEU A 558 -18.58 -35.06 45.18
CA LEU A 558 -19.97 -35.48 45.48
C LEU A 558 -20.43 -36.65 44.58
N LEU A 559 -20.06 -36.62 43.32
CA LEU A 559 -20.38 -37.69 42.37
C LEU A 559 -19.65 -39.00 42.72
N VAL A 560 -18.39 -38.94 43.17
CA VAL A 560 -17.61 -40.07 43.67
C VAL A 560 -18.24 -40.62 44.93
N ILE A 561 -18.59 -39.77 45.90
CA ILE A 561 -19.26 -40.16 47.15
C ILE A 561 -20.60 -40.82 46.82
N TYR A 562 -21.38 -40.25 45.92
CA TYR A 562 -22.66 -40.81 45.44
C TYR A 562 -22.47 -42.19 44.80
N ILE A 563 -21.45 -42.36 43.96
CA ILE A 563 -21.11 -43.66 43.35
C ILE A 563 -20.65 -44.66 44.41
N CYS A 564 -19.85 -44.21 45.39
CA CYS A 564 -19.41 -45.06 46.49
C CYS A 564 -20.59 -45.49 47.38
N PHE A 565 -21.57 -44.59 47.62
CA PHE A 565 -22.79 -44.92 48.36
C PHE A 565 -23.66 -45.95 47.61
N ILE A 566 -23.82 -45.77 46.32
CA ILE A 566 -24.53 -46.73 45.48
C ILE A 566 -23.80 -48.09 45.45
N ARG A 567 -22.45 -48.09 45.38
CA ARG A 567 -21.66 -49.33 45.42
C ARG A 567 -21.70 -50.01 46.78
N ARG A 568 -21.77 -49.26 47.85
CA ARG A 568 -21.87 -49.82 49.22
C ARG A 568 -23.23 -50.37 49.55
N GLY A 569 -24.32 -49.83 48.92
CA GLY A 569 -25.68 -50.37 49.04
C GLY A 569 -25.98 -51.53 48.09
N ARG A 570 -25.01 -51.96 47.28
CA ARG A 570 -25.24 -52.95 46.21
C ARG A 570 -24.74 -54.36 46.52
N ASN A 571 -24.32 -54.60 47.76
CA ASN A 571 -23.87 -55.96 48.15
C ASN A 571 -25.04 -56.91 48.58
N ASP A 572 -26.29 -56.46 48.52
CA ASP A 572 -27.42 -57.32 48.98
C ASP A 572 -28.66 -57.35 48.06
N TYR A 573 -28.60 -56.94 46.78
CA TYR A 573 -29.71 -57.17 45.86
C TYR A 573 -29.24 -57.50 44.46
N GLU A 574 -29.39 -58.75 44.05
CA GLU A 574 -29.46 -59.20 42.66
C GLU A 574 -30.66 -58.52 41.99
N PHE A 575 -30.44 -57.49 41.24
CA PHE A 575 -31.47 -56.89 40.40
C PHE A 575 -31.30 -57.39 38.96
N GLY A 576 -32.07 -58.44 38.62
CA GLY A 576 -32.24 -58.87 37.24
C GLY A 576 -32.92 -57.77 36.45
N PHE A 577 -32.25 -57.21 35.49
CA PHE A 577 -32.87 -56.27 34.53
C PHE A 577 -33.92 -57.02 33.70
N PRO A 578 -35.17 -56.55 33.60
CA PRO A 578 -36.16 -57.13 32.72
C PRO A 578 -35.70 -57.12 31.27
N GLN A 579 -35.76 -58.26 30.59
CA GLN A 579 -35.36 -58.44 29.18
C GLN A 579 -36.12 -57.49 28.20
N GLU A 580 -37.26 -56.95 28.59
CA GLU A 580 -38.03 -55.98 27.81
C GLU A 580 -37.31 -54.62 27.61
N LEU A 581 -36.52 -54.15 28.57
CA LEU A 581 -35.81 -52.85 28.44
C LEU A 581 -34.63 -52.94 27.47
N MET A 582 -33.97 -54.10 27.38
CA MET A 582 -32.91 -54.34 26.40
C MET A 582 -33.47 -54.45 24.99
N ALA A 583 -34.68 -55.00 24.84
CA ALA A 583 -35.37 -55.05 23.54
C ALA A 583 -35.83 -53.66 23.05
N LEU A 584 -36.23 -52.75 23.96
CA LEU A 584 -36.61 -51.39 23.66
C LEU A 584 -35.39 -50.52 23.25
N ALA A 585 -34.25 -50.68 23.91
CA ALA A 585 -33.00 -49.99 23.58
C ALA A 585 -32.46 -50.44 22.20
N ALA A 586 -32.54 -51.73 21.89
CA ALA A 586 -32.17 -52.28 20.59
C ALA A 586 -33.12 -51.81 19.47
N LYS A 587 -34.42 -51.65 19.77
CA LYS A 587 -35.42 -51.14 18.82
C LYS A 587 -35.24 -49.65 18.54
N ARG A 588 -34.86 -48.85 19.55
CA ARG A 588 -34.57 -47.42 19.40
C ARG A 588 -33.31 -47.18 18.57
N ASN A 589 -32.26 -47.97 18.74
CA ASN A 589 -31.04 -47.88 17.94
C ASN A 589 -31.25 -48.30 16.48
N ARG A 590 -32.15 -49.26 16.20
CA ARG A 590 -32.52 -49.60 14.83
C ARG A 590 -33.31 -48.48 14.15
N TYR A 591 -34.24 -47.84 14.88
CA TYR A 591 -35.03 -46.72 14.33
C TYR A 591 -34.20 -45.50 13.98
N VAL A 592 -33.23 -45.13 14.82
CA VAL A 592 -32.29 -44.02 14.55
C VAL A 592 -31.39 -44.33 13.35
N ARG A 593 -30.95 -45.58 13.18
CA ARG A 593 -30.11 -45.98 12.04
C ARG A 593 -30.91 -46.06 10.72
N GLN A 594 -32.20 -46.38 10.79
CA GLN A 594 -33.09 -46.42 9.61
C GLN A 594 -33.49 -45.01 9.17
N LYS A 595 -33.66 -44.06 10.10
CA LYS A 595 -33.92 -42.65 9.79
C LYS A 595 -32.71 -41.97 9.13
N SER A 596 -31.51 -42.23 9.61
CA SER A 596 -30.26 -41.72 9.01
C SER A 596 -30.01 -42.26 7.59
N LEU A 597 -30.41 -43.52 7.30
CA LEU A 597 -30.29 -44.09 5.95
C LEU A 597 -31.34 -43.52 4.98
N MET A 598 -32.57 -43.23 5.47
CA MET A 598 -33.60 -42.59 4.64
C MET A 598 -33.28 -41.13 4.31
N ASP A 599 -32.64 -40.38 5.23
CA ASP A 599 -32.21 -39.01 4.98
C ASP A 599 -31.09 -38.98 3.92
N LEU A 600 -30.15 -39.92 3.94
CA LEU A 600 -29.10 -40.08 2.93
C LEU A 600 -29.63 -40.52 1.55
N GLU A 601 -30.69 -41.35 1.49
CA GLU A 601 -31.33 -41.72 0.23
C GLU A 601 -32.14 -40.55 -0.37
N MET A 602 -32.79 -39.70 0.44
CA MET A 602 -33.47 -38.49 -0.02
C MET A 602 -32.50 -37.45 -0.58
N GLU A 603 -31.36 -37.23 0.06
CA GLU A 603 -30.31 -36.32 -0.49
C GLU A 603 -29.75 -36.86 -1.81
N SER A 604 -29.57 -38.17 -1.95
CA SER A 604 -29.11 -38.81 -3.19
C SER A 604 -30.11 -38.70 -4.34
N GLN A 605 -31.43 -38.67 -4.05
CA GLN A 605 -32.46 -38.51 -5.06
C GLN A 605 -32.65 -37.06 -5.51
N HIS A 606 -32.40 -36.07 -4.62
CA HIS A 606 -32.42 -34.66 -4.99
C HIS A 606 -31.20 -34.25 -5.87
N ALA A 607 -30.08 -34.92 -5.75
CA ALA A 607 -28.90 -34.68 -6.58
C ALA A 607 -29.02 -35.21 -8.02
N LYS A 608 -30.00 -36.07 -8.33
CA LYS A 608 -30.22 -36.64 -9.67
C LYS A 608 -31.25 -35.91 -10.53
N GLY A 609 -31.86 -34.84 -10.05
CA GLY A 609 -33.00 -34.14 -10.66
C GLY A 609 -32.70 -32.90 -11.50
N PHE A 610 -31.41 -32.51 -11.75
CA PHE A 610 -31.10 -31.33 -12.56
C PHE A 610 -30.06 -31.63 -13.63
N ILE A 611 -30.49 -32.17 -14.74
CA ILE A 611 -29.78 -32.06 -16.03
C ILE A 611 -30.80 -31.47 -17.03
N PRO A 612 -30.64 -30.24 -17.51
CA PRO A 612 -31.45 -29.75 -18.61
C PRO A 612 -30.98 -30.41 -19.91
N ASN A 613 -31.88 -31.07 -20.57
CA ASN A 613 -31.70 -31.53 -21.95
C ASN A 613 -31.50 -30.32 -22.89
N LEU A 614 -30.32 -30.20 -23.45
CA LEU A 614 -30.05 -29.42 -24.63
C LEU A 614 -30.10 -30.35 -25.83
N ASN A 615 -31.27 -30.44 -26.49
CA ASN A 615 -31.38 -30.76 -27.91
C ASN A 615 -32.75 -30.33 -28.43
N SER A 616 -32.71 -29.46 -29.37
CA SER A 616 -33.50 -29.31 -30.60
C SER A 616 -33.95 -27.86 -30.87
N SER A 617 -33.49 -27.46 -31.99
CA SER A 617 -33.83 -26.46 -33.00
C SER A 617 -33.19 -25.09 -32.85
#